data_47cabae9edfb4133b907df73e2339edf
#
_entry.id   47cabae9edfb4133b907df73e2339edf
#
_cell.length_a   1.000
_cell.length_b   1.000
_cell.length_c   1.000
_cell.angle_alpha   90.00
_cell.angle_beta   90.00
_cell.angle_gamma   90.00
#
_symmetry.space_group_name_H-M   'P 1'
#
loop_
_entity.id
_entity.type
_entity.pdbx_description
1 polymer ?
#
loop_
_entity_poly.entity_id
_entity_poly.type
_entity_poly.pdbx_seq_one_letter_code
_entity_poly.pdbx_strand_id
1 'polypeptide(L)'
;MKKNFTLIIAFISLLSFGQIPAGYYDSATGSGYTLKTQLFNIISTGTIDPGYGALYTTYLTSDIDLYFENNGTLLDMYTENPTGSDLCEYTYGINQDDGSGGTSECQKYNREHIIPQSVFSSLTPMHSDAHFVVPSDKYVNAQRGNLPFGVVNTANWTSSNGTKRGSNLNSGYSAGYSGTVFEPINEFKGDIARMYFYFITRYESQVAGWSYDMFNGTSNQALTNTFLNILITWHLNDPVSQREIDRNNAIYSYQNNRNPFIDNPDYVCDIWPTQCATLSSQEFILNNVAVFPNPSKNGEFSITTTAELKNITIYNVNGQLVQEIKNPNAIETSTYKVNNLATGFYMLQLQTENASVIKKVIVN
;
A
#
# COMPACT_ATOMS: atom_id res chain seq x y z
N MET A 1 -58.34 7.86 35.51
CA MET A 1 -57.44 8.06 34.34
C MET A 1 -56.27 7.08 34.45
N LYS A 2 -56.24 6.01 33.62
CA LYS A 2 -55.14 5.05 33.59
C LYS A 2 -54.11 5.60 32.56
N LYS A 3 -52.90 5.88 33.05
CA LYS A 3 -51.78 6.26 32.16
C LYS A 3 -51.18 4.99 31.55
N ASN A 4 -51.34 4.81 30.25
CA ASN A 4 -50.63 3.76 29.50
C ASN A 4 -49.21 4.25 29.25
N PHE A 5 -48.21 3.54 29.79
CA PHE A 5 -46.82 3.72 29.46
C PHE A 5 -46.50 2.82 28.27
N THR A 6 -46.23 3.41 27.12
CA THR A 6 -45.74 2.69 25.95
C THR A 6 -44.21 2.61 26.04
N LEU A 7 -43.70 1.39 26.29
CA LEU A 7 -42.28 1.11 26.27
C LEU A 7 -41.81 1.00 24.79
N ILE A 8 -41.08 1.99 24.32
CA ILE A 8 -40.43 1.94 22.99
C ILE A 8 -39.12 1.19 23.20
N ILE A 9 -39.06 -0.07 22.78
CA ILE A 9 -37.82 -0.85 22.69
C ILE A 9 -37.14 -0.44 21.37
N ALA A 10 -36.12 0.39 21.45
CA ALA A 10 -35.24 0.66 20.31
C ALA A 10 -34.36 -0.56 20.06
N PHE A 11 -34.62 -1.29 18.98
CA PHE A 11 -33.69 -2.28 18.48
C PHE A 11 -32.49 -1.54 17.89
N ILE A 12 -31.42 -1.43 18.66
CA ILE A 12 -30.10 -1.08 18.13
C ILE A 12 -29.58 -2.37 17.49
N SER A 13 -29.64 -2.46 16.15
CA SER A 13 -28.88 -3.46 15.42
C SER A 13 -27.41 -3.10 15.58
N LEU A 14 -26.72 -3.75 16.51
CA LEU A 14 -25.28 -3.79 16.55
C LEU A 14 -24.87 -4.56 15.28
N LEU A 15 -24.37 -3.83 14.30
CA LEU A 15 -23.58 -4.43 13.21
C LEU A 15 -22.34 -5.01 13.90
N SER A 16 -22.36 -6.30 14.18
CA SER A 16 -21.21 -7.05 14.65
C SER A 16 -20.28 -7.21 13.46
N PHE A 17 -19.40 -6.24 13.25
CA PHE A 17 -18.24 -6.47 12.39
C PHE A 17 -17.45 -7.61 13.03
N GLY A 18 -17.08 -8.61 12.25
CA GLY A 18 -16.41 -9.81 12.74
C GLY A 18 -15.11 -9.43 13.44
N GLN A 19 -15.11 -9.49 14.76
CA GLN A 19 -13.89 -9.27 15.55
C GLN A 19 -12.94 -10.46 15.35
N ILE A 20 -11.64 -10.20 15.52
CA ILE A 20 -10.63 -11.27 15.56
C ILE A 20 -11.10 -12.30 16.61
N PRO A 21 -11.22 -13.60 16.27
CA PRO A 21 -11.64 -14.62 17.24
C PRO A 21 -10.73 -14.61 18.45
N ALA A 22 -11.30 -14.78 19.63
CA ALA A 22 -10.53 -14.82 20.88
C ALA A 22 -9.46 -15.93 20.79
N GLY A 23 -8.21 -15.58 21.07
CA GLY A 23 -7.10 -16.52 21.04
C GLY A 23 -6.58 -16.87 19.64
N TYR A 24 -7.07 -16.22 18.57
CA TYR A 24 -6.70 -16.56 17.19
C TYR A 24 -5.17 -16.51 16.97
N TYR A 25 -4.48 -15.56 17.58
CA TYR A 25 -3.03 -15.36 17.48
C TYR A 25 -2.23 -15.76 18.73
N ASP A 26 -2.81 -16.48 19.70
CA ASP A 26 -2.14 -16.83 20.98
C ASP A 26 -0.82 -17.61 20.79
N SER A 27 -0.70 -18.36 19.70
CA SER A 27 0.53 -19.10 19.37
C SER A 27 1.57 -18.29 18.60
N ALA A 28 1.28 -17.03 18.24
CA ALA A 28 2.21 -16.12 17.57
C ALA A 28 3.09 -15.38 18.59
N THR A 29 4.01 -16.09 19.23
CA THR A 29 4.82 -15.60 20.35
C THR A 29 6.30 -15.38 20.01
N GLY A 30 6.71 -15.75 18.80
CA GLY A 30 8.08 -15.65 18.32
C GLY A 30 8.41 -14.28 17.71
N SER A 31 9.58 -14.21 17.08
CA SER A 31 10.04 -13.09 16.26
C SER A 31 10.76 -13.60 15.03
N GLY A 32 11.01 -12.72 14.05
CA GLY A 32 11.66 -13.07 12.81
C GLY A 32 10.91 -14.18 12.06
N TYR A 33 11.64 -15.06 11.43
CA TYR A 33 11.03 -16.15 10.64
C TYR A 33 10.32 -17.21 11.49
N THR A 34 10.63 -17.29 12.81
CA THR A 34 9.85 -18.13 13.73
C THR A 34 8.40 -17.61 13.84
N LEU A 35 8.22 -16.31 13.99
CA LEU A 35 6.90 -15.70 13.97
C LEU A 35 6.18 -15.94 12.65
N LYS A 36 6.88 -15.76 11.52
CA LYS A 36 6.31 -16.01 10.18
C LYS A 36 5.75 -17.43 10.06
N THR A 37 6.53 -18.45 10.50
CA THR A 37 6.07 -19.85 10.49
C THR A 37 4.91 -20.12 11.46
N GLN A 38 4.89 -19.44 12.63
CA GLN A 38 3.74 -19.51 13.54
C GLN A 38 2.48 -18.95 12.89
N LEU A 39 2.58 -17.79 12.23
CA LEU A 39 1.48 -17.19 11.47
C LEU A 39 1.02 -18.10 10.32
N PHE A 40 1.98 -18.71 9.56
CA PHE A 40 1.65 -19.70 8.56
C PHE A 40 0.77 -20.84 9.12
N ASN A 41 1.13 -21.41 10.28
CA ASN A 41 0.36 -22.47 10.91
C ASN A 41 -1.05 -22.01 11.31
N ILE A 42 -1.17 -20.80 11.88
CA ILE A 42 -2.44 -20.20 12.31
C ILE A 42 -3.37 -20.02 11.11
N ILE A 43 -2.91 -19.28 10.09
CA ILE A 43 -3.76 -18.90 8.95
C ILE A 43 -3.95 -20.01 7.92
N SER A 44 -3.27 -21.16 8.10
CA SER A 44 -3.46 -22.33 7.26
C SER A 44 -4.43 -23.34 7.86
N THR A 45 -4.61 -23.32 9.18
CA THR A 45 -5.44 -24.30 9.88
C THR A 45 -6.92 -23.99 9.71
N GLY A 46 -7.69 -24.98 9.27
CA GLY A 46 -9.15 -24.85 9.12
C GLY A 46 -9.62 -23.94 7.99
N THR A 47 -8.72 -23.54 7.09
CA THR A 47 -9.07 -22.71 5.92
C THR A 47 -9.99 -23.49 4.97
N ILE A 48 -10.99 -22.79 4.45
CA ILE A 48 -11.93 -23.29 3.45
C ILE A 48 -11.59 -22.66 2.10
N ASP A 49 -11.69 -23.44 1.02
CA ASP A 49 -11.63 -22.94 -0.35
C ASP A 49 -13.04 -22.97 -0.97
N PRO A 50 -13.74 -21.83 -1.04
CA PRO A 50 -15.07 -21.76 -1.65
C PRO A 50 -15.06 -21.92 -3.18
N GLY A 51 -13.87 -21.92 -3.77
CA GLY A 51 -13.62 -22.06 -5.19
C GLY A 51 -13.63 -20.72 -5.96
N TYR A 52 -12.98 -20.74 -7.12
CA TYR A 52 -12.71 -19.53 -7.91
C TYR A 52 -13.97 -18.76 -8.34
N GLY A 53 -15.08 -19.46 -8.64
CA GLY A 53 -16.35 -18.83 -8.98
C GLY A 53 -16.97 -18.03 -7.84
N ALA A 54 -16.73 -18.48 -6.60
CA ALA A 54 -17.29 -17.85 -5.41
C ALA A 54 -16.68 -16.48 -5.09
N LEU A 55 -15.51 -16.15 -5.64
CA LEU A 55 -14.89 -14.83 -5.47
C LEU A 55 -15.82 -13.70 -5.87
N TYR A 56 -16.54 -13.81 -6.99
CA TYR A 56 -17.48 -12.79 -7.39
C TYR A 56 -18.59 -12.52 -6.34
N THR A 57 -19.05 -13.58 -5.66
CA THR A 57 -20.04 -13.44 -4.59
C THR A 57 -19.41 -12.87 -3.32
N THR A 58 -18.14 -13.20 -3.05
CA THR A 58 -17.39 -12.67 -1.90
C THR A 58 -17.26 -11.15 -2.01
N TYR A 59 -17.02 -10.62 -3.21
CA TYR A 59 -16.88 -9.18 -3.45
C TYR A 59 -18.10 -8.35 -3.01
N LEU A 60 -19.29 -8.95 -2.96
CA LEU A 60 -20.49 -8.28 -2.45
C LEU A 60 -20.44 -7.93 -0.95
N THR A 61 -19.48 -8.46 -0.23
CA THR A 61 -19.28 -8.18 1.20
C THR A 61 -17.88 -7.70 1.52
N SER A 62 -16.89 -8.09 0.70
CA SER A 62 -15.48 -7.77 0.97
C SER A 62 -14.96 -6.56 0.21
N ASP A 63 -15.55 -6.24 -0.95
CA ASP A 63 -14.99 -5.24 -1.86
C ASP A 63 -16.06 -4.26 -2.38
N ILE A 64 -17.14 -4.03 -1.61
CA ILE A 64 -18.09 -2.94 -1.90
C ILE A 64 -17.48 -1.61 -1.50
N ASP A 65 -17.63 -0.60 -2.33
CA ASP A 65 -17.26 0.76 -1.98
C ASP A 65 -18.20 1.35 -0.94
N LEU A 66 -17.74 1.40 0.31
CA LEU A 66 -18.40 1.98 1.47
C LEU A 66 -17.60 3.15 2.06
N TYR A 67 -16.45 3.51 1.47
CA TYR A 67 -15.44 4.36 2.09
C TYR A 67 -15.16 5.64 1.32
N PHE A 68 -15.40 5.63 0.03
CA PHE A 68 -15.20 6.79 -0.85
C PHE A 68 -16.56 7.34 -1.29
N GLU A 69 -17.13 6.93 -2.40
CA GLU A 69 -18.45 7.37 -2.86
C GLU A 69 -19.62 6.78 -2.07
N ASN A 70 -19.42 5.60 -1.45
CA ASN A 70 -20.44 4.85 -0.74
C ASN A 70 -21.71 4.63 -1.59
N ASN A 71 -21.51 4.27 -2.85
CA ASN A 71 -22.57 4.16 -3.86
C ASN A 71 -23.03 2.71 -4.09
N GLY A 72 -22.38 1.72 -3.43
CA GLY A 72 -22.71 0.28 -3.52
C GLY A 72 -22.12 -0.42 -4.73
N THR A 73 -21.20 0.22 -5.46
CA THR A 73 -20.40 -0.40 -6.52
C THR A 73 -19.25 -1.23 -5.94
N LEU A 74 -18.53 -1.96 -6.79
CA LEU A 74 -17.33 -2.68 -6.39
C LEU A 74 -16.11 -1.74 -6.44
N LEU A 75 -15.32 -1.73 -5.38
CA LEU A 75 -14.10 -0.96 -5.31
C LEU A 75 -12.98 -1.66 -6.10
N ASP A 76 -12.45 -0.98 -7.10
CA ASP A 76 -11.27 -1.40 -7.87
C ASP A 76 -10.07 -0.49 -7.56
N MET A 77 -9.05 -1.02 -6.90
CA MET A 77 -7.85 -0.24 -6.52
C MET A 77 -7.11 0.40 -7.69
N TYR A 78 -7.36 -0.03 -8.93
CA TYR A 78 -6.64 0.47 -10.11
C TYR A 78 -7.37 1.61 -10.84
N THR A 79 -8.65 1.85 -10.53
CA THR A 79 -9.45 2.93 -11.13
C THR A 79 -10.22 3.77 -10.12
N GLU A 80 -10.24 3.38 -8.84
CA GLU A 80 -10.80 4.15 -7.72
C GLU A 80 -10.15 5.54 -7.60
N ASN A 81 -10.94 6.57 -7.37
CA ASN A 81 -10.48 7.94 -7.12
C ASN A 81 -10.80 8.40 -5.68
N PRO A 82 -9.93 8.16 -4.71
CA PRO A 82 -10.19 8.44 -3.30
C PRO A 82 -10.51 9.90 -2.94
N THR A 83 -10.33 10.83 -3.86
CA THR A 83 -10.51 12.27 -3.63
C THR A 83 -11.61 12.91 -4.47
N GLY A 84 -12.33 12.12 -5.26
CA GLY A 84 -13.37 12.62 -6.16
C GLY A 84 -14.22 11.47 -6.67
N SER A 85 -15.11 11.77 -7.62
CA SER A 85 -15.94 10.73 -8.23
C SER A 85 -15.13 9.81 -9.12
N ASP A 86 -15.44 8.53 -9.06
CA ASP A 86 -14.87 7.51 -9.94
C ASP A 86 -15.29 7.74 -11.39
N LEU A 87 -14.31 7.55 -12.29
CA LEU A 87 -14.61 7.45 -13.72
C LEU A 87 -15.25 6.09 -14.05
N CYS A 88 -14.86 5.05 -13.32
CA CYS A 88 -15.25 3.67 -13.56
C CYS A 88 -16.01 3.10 -12.37
N GLU A 89 -17.26 2.75 -12.55
CA GLU A 89 -18.08 2.12 -11.52
C GLU A 89 -18.52 0.72 -11.97
N TYR A 90 -18.35 -0.28 -11.11
CA TYR A 90 -18.66 -1.68 -11.42
C TYR A 90 -19.77 -2.21 -10.53
N THR A 91 -20.86 -2.61 -11.15
CA THR A 91 -21.98 -3.27 -10.46
C THR A 91 -21.87 -4.78 -10.65
N TYR A 92 -21.95 -5.52 -9.53
CA TYR A 92 -21.96 -6.98 -9.55
C TYR A 92 -23.01 -7.53 -10.53
N GLY A 93 -22.59 -8.50 -11.35
CA GLY A 93 -23.45 -9.17 -12.34
C GLY A 93 -23.75 -8.35 -13.59
N ILE A 94 -23.46 -7.04 -13.62
CA ILE A 94 -23.71 -6.17 -14.79
C ILE A 94 -22.42 -5.96 -15.59
N ASN A 95 -21.38 -5.44 -14.96
CA ASN A 95 -20.08 -5.16 -15.60
C ASN A 95 -19.09 -6.33 -15.45
N GLN A 96 -19.54 -7.46 -14.93
CA GLN A 96 -18.69 -8.64 -14.72
C GLN A 96 -18.17 -9.17 -16.05
N ASP A 97 -16.92 -9.65 -16.05
CA ASP A 97 -16.28 -10.28 -17.20
C ASP A 97 -17.04 -11.57 -17.61
N ASP A 98 -17.51 -11.58 -18.83
CA ASP A 98 -18.22 -12.68 -19.50
C ASP A 98 -17.43 -13.24 -20.70
N GLY A 99 -16.17 -12.85 -20.82
CA GLY A 99 -15.29 -13.18 -21.95
C GLY A 99 -15.34 -12.16 -23.09
N SER A 100 -16.26 -11.16 -23.03
CA SER A 100 -16.37 -10.09 -24.01
C SER A 100 -15.90 -8.76 -23.47
N GLY A 101 -15.64 -7.76 -24.32
CA GLY A 101 -15.29 -6.38 -23.94
C GLY A 101 -14.00 -6.28 -23.12
N GLY A 102 -13.82 -5.18 -22.40
CA GLY A 102 -12.62 -4.91 -21.60
C GLY A 102 -11.42 -4.51 -22.46
N THR A 103 -11.67 -3.78 -23.56
CA THR A 103 -10.63 -3.24 -24.45
C THR A 103 -10.25 -1.80 -24.10
N SER A 104 -10.96 -1.19 -23.16
CA SER A 104 -10.66 0.09 -22.51
C SER A 104 -11.15 0.05 -21.07
N GLU A 105 -10.74 1.03 -20.26
CA GLU A 105 -11.20 1.21 -18.90
C GLU A 105 -12.73 1.38 -18.84
N CYS A 106 -13.33 1.10 -17.70
CA CYS A 106 -14.75 1.27 -17.38
C CYS A 106 -15.73 0.31 -18.10
N GLN A 107 -15.25 -0.69 -18.83
CA GLN A 107 -16.14 -1.61 -19.53
C GLN A 107 -16.55 -2.83 -18.71
N LYS A 108 -15.58 -3.50 -18.13
CA LYS A 108 -15.76 -4.77 -17.40
C LYS A 108 -14.78 -4.85 -16.26
N TYR A 109 -15.17 -5.51 -15.16
CA TYR A 109 -14.25 -5.94 -14.12
C TYR A 109 -14.06 -7.45 -14.15
N ASN A 110 -12.88 -7.90 -13.72
CA ASN A 110 -12.56 -9.31 -13.54
C ASN A 110 -11.88 -9.54 -12.18
N ARG A 111 -11.27 -10.70 -12.01
CA ARG A 111 -10.53 -11.09 -10.80
C ARG A 111 -9.05 -10.88 -11.05
N GLU A 112 -8.49 -9.88 -10.38
CA GLU A 112 -7.07 -9.60 -10.37
C GLU A 112 -6.37 -10.47 -9.32
N HIS A 113 -5.35 -11.20 -9.74
CA HIS A 113 -4.42 -11.89 -8.85
C HIS A 113 -3.24 -10.97 -8.56
N ILE A 114 -3.19 -10.35 -7.38
CA ILE A 114 -2.09 -9.45 -6.96
C ILE A 114 -0.74 -10.16 -7.09
N ILE A 115 -0.66 -11.45 -6.76
CA ILE A 115 0.42 -12.33 -7.18
C ILE A 115 -0.07 -13.09 -8.42
N PRO A 116 0.58 -12.93 -9.58
CA PRO A 116 0.06 -13.48 -10.84
C PRO A 116 -0.21 -14.97 -10.76
N GLN A 117 -1.38 -15.39 -11.24
CA GLN A 117 -1.79 -16.81 -11.20
C GLN A 117 -0.82 -17.75 -11.95
N SER A 118 -0.07 -17.23 -12.91
CA SER A 118 0.97 -17.97 -13.61
C SER A 118 2.12 -18.42 -12.71
N VAL A 119 2.39 -17.69 -11.62
CA VAL A 119 3.45 -18.01 -10.64
C VAL A 119 3.20 -19.36 -9.98
N PHE A 120 1.96 -19.67 -9.67
CA PHE A 120 1.54 -20.92 -9.03
C PHE A 120 0.69 -21.80 -9.97
N SER A 121 0.78 -21.57 -11.29
CA SER A 121 0.11 -22.39 -12.33
C SER A 121 -1.41 -22.50 -12.14
N SER A 122 -2.06 -21.46 -11.62
CA SER A 122 -3.49 -21.39 -11.29
C SER A 122 -3.95 -22.52 -10.35
N LEU A 123 -3.04 -23.05 -9.53
CA LEU A 123 -3.39 -24.11 -8.57
C LEU A 123 -4.17 -23.55 -7.38
N THR A 124 -5.09 -24.35 -6.87
CA THR A 124 -5.79 -24.06 -5.61
C THR A 124 -4.93 -24.45 -4.40
N PRO A 125 -5.13 -23.83 -3.23
CA PRO A 125 -6.12 -22.80 -2.93
C PRO A 125 -5.74 -21.37 -3.41
N MET A 126 -4.52 -21.12 -3.91
CA MET A 126 -4.06 -19.80 -4.33
C MET A 126 -4.97 -19.13 -5.35
N HIS A 127 -5.49 -19.92 -6.31
CA HIS A 127 -6.34 -19.42 -7.39
C HIS A 127 -7.67 -18.79 -6.90
N SER A 128 -8.13 -19.16 -5.71
CA SER A 128 -9.41 -18.75 -5.14
C SER A 128 -9.29 -18.00 -3.80
N ASP A 129 -8.07 -17.61 -3.39
CA ASP A 129 -7.84 -16.98 -2.11
C ASP A 129 -8.18 -15.47 -2.15
N ALA A 130 -9.30 -15.11 -1.54
CA ALA A 130 -9.85 -13.76 -1.54
C ALA A 130 -8.94 -12.71 -0.86
N HIS A 131 -7.97 -13.12 -0.03
CA HIS A 131 -7.05 -12.16 0.60
C HIS A 131 -6.15 -11.44 -0.39
N PHE A 132 -5.92 -12.00 -1.58
CA PHE A 132 -5.09 -11.36 -2.61
C PHE A 132 -5.68 -11.47 -4.04
N VAL A 133 -6.90 -11.98 -4.18
CA VAL A 133 -7.65 -11.94 -5.44
C VAL A 133 -8.79 -10.95 -5.29
N VAL A 134 -8.72 -9.85 -6.03
CA VAL A 134 -9.59 -8.68 -5.87
C VAL A 134 -10.35 -8.36 -7.17
N PRO A 135 -11.47 -7.63 -7.11
CA PRO A 135 -12.07 -7.10 -8.32
C PRO A 135 -11.16 -6.03 -8.93
N SER A 136 -11.06 -6.00 -10.24
CA SER A 136 -10.30 -4.97 -10.95
C SER A 136 -10.83 -4.74 -12.35
N ASP A 137 -10.69 -3.52 -12.87
CA ASP A 137 -10.90 -3.21 -14.28
C ASP A 137 -10.14 -4.21 -15.16
N LYS A 138 -10.87 -4.86 -16.07
CA LYS A 138 -10.31 -5.91 -16.93
C LYS A 138 -9.19 -5.39 -17.84
N TYR A 139 -9.31 -4.16 -18.33
CA TYR A 139 -8.29 -3.55 -19.19
C TYR A 139 -7.05 -3.15 -18.38
N VAL A 140 -7.22 -2.55 -17.21
CA VAL A 140 -6.10 -2.17 -16.34
C VAL A 140 -5.36 -3.40 -15.82
N ASN A 141 -6.09 -4.44 -15.42
CA ASN A 141 -5.51 -5.75 -15.10
C ASN A 141 -4.68 -6.32 -16.26
N ALA A 142 -5.19 -6.22 -17.51
CA ALA A 142 -4.41 -6.62 -18.69
C ALA A 142 -3.15 -5.75 -18.90
N GLN A 143 -3.19 -4.45 -18.57
CA GLN A 143 -2.01 -3.58 -18.61
C GLN A 143 -0.97 -3.95 -17.53
N ARG A 144 -1.44 -4.39 -16.36
CA ARG A 144 -0.56 -4.92 -15.32
C ARG A 144 0.05 -6.25 -15.76
N GLY A 145 -0.74 -7.18 -16.29
CA GLY A 145 -0.30 -8.51 -16.69
C GLY A 145 0.40 -9.25 -15.53
N ASN A 146 1.62 -9.71 -15.75
CA ASN A 146 2.44 -10.38 -14.73
C ASN A 146 3.57 -9.49 -14.17
N LEU A 147 3.53 -8.19 -14.41
CA LEU A 147 4.58 -7.28 -13.94
C LEU A 147 4.67 -7.27 -12.41
N PRO A 148 5.88 -7.17 -11.85
CA PRO A 148 6.04 -6.92 -10.43
C PRO A 148 5.52 -5.53 -10.06
N PHE A 149 5.09 -5.37 -8.81
CA PHE A 149 4.80 -4.06 -8.27
C PHE A 149 6.10 -3.34 -7.90
N GLY A 150 6.15 -2.02 -8.14
CA GLY A 150 7.33 -1.21 -7.86
C GLY A 150 7.07 0.28 -8.03
N VAL A 151 8.14 1.07 -7.99
CA VAL A 151 8.08 2.52 -8.13
C VAL A 151 8.42 2.91 -9.56
N VAL A 152 7.50 3.54 -10.27
CA VAL A 152 7.68 3.93 -11.67
C VAL A 152 8.50 5.22 -11.78
N ASN A 153 9.65 5.15 -12.43
CA ASN A 153 10.46 6.31 -12.78
C ASN A 153 9.89 7.07 -13.99
N THR A 154 9.66 6.33 -15.07
CA THR A 154 9.11 6.89 -16.32
C THR A 154 7.94 6.02 -16.76
N ALA A 155 6.74 6.58 -16.68
CA ALA A 155 5.53 5.90 -17.10
C ALA A 155 5.45 5.81 -18.63
N ASN A 156 5.10 4.63 -19.14
CA ASN A 156 4.71 4.41 -20.52
C ASN A 156 3.21 4.17 -20.68
N TRP A 157 2.50 4.01 -19.56
CA TRP A 157 1.05 3.92 -19.49
C TRP A 157 0.58 4.39 -18.12
N THR A 158 -0.61 4.99 -18.07
CA THR A 158 -1.25 5.49 -16.84
C THR A 158 -2.74 5.27 -16.94
N SER A 159 -3.38 4.75 -15.89
CA SER A 159 -4.83 4.60 -15.77
C SER A 159 -5.51 5.92 -15.41
N SER A 160 -6.83 5.93 -15.43
CA SER A 160 -7.66 7.10 -15.09
C SER A 160 -7.41 7.64 -13.68
N ASN A 161 -7.12 6.78 -12.70
CA ASN A 161 -6.83 7.22 -11.32
C ASN A 161 -5.35 7.58 -11.08
N GLY A 162 -4.46 7.37 -12.06
CA GLY A 162 -3.04 7.64 -11.91
C GLY A 162 -2.16 6.42 -11.59
N THR A 163 -2.72 5.21 -11.53
CA THR A 163 -1.94 3.96 -11.51
C THR A 163 -1.07 3.88 -12.75
N LYS A 164 0.19 3.44 -12.61
CA LYS A 164 1.20 3.57 -13.67
C LYS A 164 1.85 2.24 -14.03
N ARG A 165 2.29 2.14 -15.27
CA ARG A 165 3.21 1.12 -15.73
C ARG A 165 4.43 1.80 -16.38
N GLY A 166 5.64 1.32 -16.07
CA GLY A 166 6.86 1.92 -16.60
C GLY A 166 8.14 1.30 -16.05
N SER A 167 9.28 1.90 -16.37
CA SER A 167 10.56 1.46 -15.81
C SER A 167 10.63 1.70 -14.32
N ASN A 168 11.22 0.75 -13.57
CA ASN A 168 11.42 0.94 -12.13
C ASN A 168 12.39 2.09 -11.86
N LEU A 169 12.15 2.82 -10.76
CA LEU A 169 12.99 3.95 -10.32
C LEU A 169 14.46 3.54 -10.08
N ASN A 170 14.69 2.31 -9.63
CA ASN A 170 16.01 1.73 -9.37
C ASN A 170 16.94 2.62 -8.53
N SER A 171 16.40 3.31 -7.54
CA SER A 171 17.14 4.12 -6.57
C SER A 171 16.44 4.16 -5.21
N GLY A 172 17.12 4.58 -4.15
CA GLY A 172 16.57 4.58 -2.79
C GLY A 172 16.08 3.19 -2.39
N TYR A 173 14.91 3.10 -1.78
CA TYR A 173 14.32 1.82 -1.36
C TYR A 173 13.90 0.93 -2.55
N SER A 174 13.81 1.48 -3.77
CA SER A 174 13.49 0.75 -5.00
C SER A 174 14.73 0.29 -5.79
N ALA A 175 15.94 0.46 -5.24
CA ALA A 175 17.19 0.08 -5.90
C ALA A 175 17.34 -1.44 -6.08
N GLY A 176 17.97 -1.87 -7.19
CA GLY A 176 18.33 -3.25 -7.46
C GLY A 176 17.45 -3.99 -8.48
N TYR A 177 16.45 -3.33 -9.06
CA TYR A 177 15.65 -3.87 -10.18
C TYR A 177 15.51 -2.82 -11.27
N SER A 178 15.78 -3.19 -12.51
CA SER A 178 15.76 -2.29 -13.68
C SER A 178 14.66 -2.61 -14.69
N GLY A 179 13.80 -3.59 -14.42
CA GLY A 179 12.71 -4.01 -15.29
C GLY A 179 11.50 -3.05 -15.26
N THR A 180 10.48 -3.43 -16.01
CA THR A 180 9.18 -2.75 -15.98
C THR A 180 8.40 -3.17 -14.72
N VAL A 181 7.75 -2.19 -14.08
CA VAL A 181 6.92 -2.39 -12.89
C VAL A 181 5.55 -1.74 -13.05
N PHE A 182 4.65 -2.13 -12.17
CA PHE A 182 3.32 -1.55 -12.04
C PHE A 182 3.21 -0.87 -10.68
N GLU A 183 2.76 0.38 -10.65
CA GLU A 183 2.67 1.20 -9.44
C GLU A 183 1.23 1.67 -9.23
N PRO A 184 0.54 1.22 -8.17
CA PRO A 184 -0.77 1.74 -7.79
C PRO A 184 -0.63 3.16 -7.24
N ILE A 185 -1.76 3.85 -7.08
CA ILE A 185 -1.80 5.11 -6.33
C ILE A 185 -1.41 4.89 -4.86
N ASN A 186 -1.05 5.96 -4.16
CA ASN A 186 -0.48 5.86 -2.81
C ASN A 186 -1.44 5.21 -1.81
N GLU A 187 -2.73 5.45 -1.97
CA GLU A 187 -3.82 5.01 -1.09
C GLU A 187 -4.02 3.49 -1.06
N PHE A 188 -3.42 2.74 -1.99
CA PHE A 188 -3.53 1.28 -2.05
C PHE A 188 -2.18 0.55 -2.01
N LYS A 189 -1.10 1.27 -1.79
CA LYS A 189 0.25 0.68 -1.72
C LYS A 189 0.41 -0.24 -0.53
N GLY A 190 -0.06 0.20 0.64
CA GLY A 190 -0.04 -0.61 1.86
C GLY A 190 -0.92 -1.84 1.77
N ASP A 191 -2.11 -1.70 1.16
CA ASP A 191 -3.02 -2.83 0.90
C ASP A 191 -2.32 -3.94 0.11
N ILE A 192 -1.72 -3.57 -1.01
CA ILE A 192 -0.99 -4.51 -1.88
C ILE A 192 0.20 -5.12 -1.14
N ALA A 193 0.94 -4.32 -0.36
CA ALA A 193 2.06 -4.83 0.44
C ALA A 193 1.59 -5.89 1.45
N ARG A 194 0.48 -5.65 2.18
CA ARG A 194 -0.09 -6.59 3.13
C ARG A 194 -0.68 -7.84 2.46
N MET A 195 -1.13 -7.76 1.22
CA MET A 195 -1.52 -8.93 0.41
C MET A 195 -0.30 -9.78 0.05
N TYR A 196 0.85 -9.16 -0.29
CA TYR A 196 2.10 -9.88 -0.52
C TYR A 196 2.63 -10.55 0.74
N PHE A 197 2.66 -9.85 1.88
CA PHE A 197 3.10 -10.43 3.14
C PHE A 197 2.22 -11.60 3.57
N TYR A 198 0.90 -11.48 3.37
CA TYR A 198 -0.03 -12.58 3.57
C TYR A 198 0.34 -13.77 2.67
N PHE A 199 0.48 -13.55 1.36
CA PHE A 199 0.74 -14.60 0.39
C PHE A 199 2.01 -15.38 0.72
N ILE A 200 3.14 -14.70 0.93
CA ILE A 200 4.42 -15.36 1.24
C ILE A 200 4.45 -16.02 2.61
N THR A 201 3.52 -15.67 3.49
CA THR A 201 3.33 -16.32 4.79
C THR A 201 2.39 -17.49 4.67
N ARG A 202 1.22 -17.32 4.06
CA ARG A 202 0.22 -18.38 3.87
C ARG A 202 0.72 -19.56 3.04
N TYR A 203 1.60 -19.29 2.11
CA TYR A 203 2.18 -20.28 1.20
C TYR A 203 3.69 -20.51 1.44
N GLU A 204 4.13 -20.34 2.68
CA GLU A 204 5.54 -20.47 3.09
C GLU A 204 6.16 -21.78 2.64
N SER A 205 5.43 -22.90 2.71
CA SER A 205 5.93 -24.22 2.32
C SER A 205 6.10 -24.39 0.81
N GLN A 206 5.59 -23.47 -0.01
CA GLN A 206 5.55 -23.58 -1.47
C GLN A 206 6.34 -22.48 -2.17
N VAL A 207 6.40 -21.28 -1.58
CA VAL A 207 6.92 -20.05 -2.24
C VAL A 207 8.35 -20.19 -2.74
N ALA A 208 9.19 -20.99 -2.09
CA ALA A 208 10.57 -21.21 -2.52
C ALA A 208 10.68 -21.95 -3.87
N GLY A 209 9.63 -22.67 -4.28
CA GLY A 209 9.58 -23.39 -5.55
C GLY A 209 9.07 -22.58 -6.74
N TRP A 210 8.59 -21.36 -6.51
CA TRP A 210 8.03 -20.53 -7.57
C TRP A 210 9.04 -19.52 -8.11
N SER A 211 9.03 -19.35 -9.44
CA SER A 211 9.86 -18.38 -10.15
C SER A 211 9.04 -17.13 -10.46
N TYR A 212 9.47 -15.99 -9.90
CA TYR A 212 8.89 -14.67 -10.13
C TYR A 212 9.91 -13.59 -9.79
N ASP A 213 9.93 -12.48 -10.51
CA ASP A 213 10.94 -11.42 -10.32
C ASP A 213 11.01 -10.89 -8.89
N MET A 214 9.89 -10.92 -8.17
CA MET A 214 9.84 -10.48 -6.78
C MET A 214 10.37 -11.53 -5.78
N PHE A 215 10.49 -12.80 -6.16
CA PHE A 215 10.86 -13.88 -5.26
C PHE A 215 12.35 -14.20 -5.31
N ASN A 216 12.91 -14.61 -4.16
CA ASN A 216 14.32 -14.94 -4.00
C ASN A 216 14.61 -16.45 -3.92
N GLY A 217 13.59 -17.30 -4.09
CA GLY A 217 13.70 -18.75 -4.02
C GLY A 217 13.88 -19.32 -2.61
N THR A 218 13.55 -18.56 -1.55
CA THR A 218 13.57 -19.05 -0.16
C THR A 218 12.21 -18.98 0.50
N SER A 219 11.95 -19.85 1.49
CA SER A 219 10.71 -19.82 2.28
C SER A 219 10.70 -18.70 3.31
N ASN A 220 11.86 -18.35 3.87
CA ASN A 220 11.97 -17.40 4.97
C ASN A 220 11.69 -15.96 4.51
N GLN A 221 12.64 -15.34 3.79
CA GLN A 221 12.47 -13.99 3.29
C GLN A 221 11.48 -13.95 2.12
N ALA A 222 11.47 -14.97 1.28
CA ALA A 222 10.66 -15.15 0.09
C ALA A 222 10.83 -14.08 -1.00
N LEU A 223 10.98 -12.81 -0.65
CA LEU A 223 11.15 -11.66 -1.53
C LEU A 223 12.62 -11.32 -1.75
N THR A 224 12.98 -10.79 -2.91
CA THR A 224 14.30 -10.16 -3.10
C THR A 224 14.40 -8.90 -2.24
N ASN A 225 15.60 -8.44 -1.93
CA ASN A 225 15.79 -7.26 -1.09
C ASN A 225 15.10 -6.01 -1.67
N THR A 226 15.15 -5.82 -2.97
CA THR A 226 14.49 -4.69 -3.64
C THR A 226 12.99 -4.68 -3.36
N PHE A 227 12.32 -5.79 -3.63
CA PHE A 227 10.85 -5.85 -3.47
C PHE A 227 10.43 -5.93 -2.01
N LEU A 228 11.21 -6.52 -1.13
CA LEU A 228 10.98 -6.46 0.30
C LEU A 228 11.04 -5.01 0.80
N ASN A 229 12.05 -4.24 0.39
CA ASN A 229 12.18 -2.83 0.75
C ASN A 229 11.01 -1.99 0.21
N ILE A 230 10.61 -2.20 -1.04
CA ILE A 230 9.43 -1.50 -1.62
C ILE A 230 8.18 -1.78 -0.80
N LEU A 231 7.88 -3.05 -0.52
CA LEU A 231 6.66 -3.44 0.17
C LEU A 231 6.66 -3.00 1.65
N ILE A 232 7.79 -3.07 2.36
CA ILE A 232 7.90 -2.53 3.73
C ILE A 232 7.69 -1.02 3.71
N THR A 233 8.31 -0.29 2.78
CA THR A 233 8.11 1.15 2.65
C THR A 233 6.66 1.50 2.39
N TRP A 234 5.99 0.77 1.51
CA TRP A 234 4.56 0.97 1.24
C TRP A 234 3.70 0.69 2.46
N HIS A 235 3.96 -0.40 3.18
CA HIS A 235 3.26 -0.75 4.41
C HIS A 235 3.41 0.32 5.51
N LEU A 236 4.61 0.88 5.68
CA LEU A 236 4.88 1.90 6.69
C LEU A 236 4.21 3.25 6.35
N ASN A 237 4.11 3.58 5.05
CA ASN A 237 3.58 4.87 4.58
C ASN A 237 2.08 4.88 4.34
N ASP A 238 1.46 3.71 4.20
CA ASP A 238 0.04 3.53 4.02
C ASP A 238 -0.50 2.57 5.12
N PRO A 239 -0.85 3.12 6.30
CA PRO A 239 -1.33 2.34 7.43
C PRO A 239 -2.65 1.62 7.13
N VAL A 240 -2.91 0.55 7.91
CA VAL A 240 -4.15 -0.24 7.77
C VAL A 240 -5.39 0.66 7.88
N SER A 241 -6.21 0.62 6.85
CA SER A 241 -7.47 1.35 6.74
C SER A 241 -8.64 0.56 7.36
N GLN A 242 -9.74 1.27 7.67
CA GLN A 242 -10.98 0.61 8.09
C GLN A 242 -11.52 -0.33 6.99
N ARG A 243 -11.35 0.03 5.73
CA ARG A 243 -11.69 -0.81 4.58
C ARG A 243 -11.02 -2.18 4.62
N GLU A 244 -9.70 -2.20 4.89
CA GLU A 244 -8.97 -3.47 5.00
C GLU A 244 -9.43 -4.32 6.18
N ILE A 245 -9.72 -3.70 7.33
CA ILE A 245 -10.25 -4.40 8.51
C ILE A 245 -11.58 -5.07 8.17
N ASP A 246 -12.50 -4.33 7.56
CA ASP A 246 -13.83 -4.84 7.22
C ASP A 246 -13.75 -5.90 6.13
N ARG A 247 -12.85 -5.72 5.13
CA ARG A 247 -12.54 -6.70 4.13
C ARG A 247 -12.00 -8.00 4.74
N ASN A 248 -11.05 -7.89 5.66
CA ASN A 248 -10.47 -9.04 6.37
C ASN A 248 -11.55 -9.81 7.18
N ASN A 249 -12.46 -9.09 7.82
CA ASN A 249 -13.60 -9.67 8.52
C ASN A 249 -14.57 -10.39 7.58
N ALA A 250 -14.90 -9.80 6.45
CA ALA A 250 -15.78 -10.41 5.45
C ALA A 250 -15.16 -11.70 4.87
N ILE A 251 -13.87 -11.66 4.52
CA ILE A 251 -13.16 -12.83 4.00
C ILE A 251 -13.06 -13.96 5.04
N TYR A 252 -12.84 -13.61 6.32
CA TYR A 252 -12.86 -14.62 7.39
C TYR A 252 -14.16 -15.41 7.41
N SER A 253 -15.29 -14.75 7.24
CA SER A 253 -16.60 -15.44 7.16
C SER A 253 -16.72 -16.36 5.94
N TYR A 254 -15.90 -16.17 4.94
CA TYR A 254 -15.96 -16.89 3.67
C TYR A 254 -14.97 -18.06 3.59
N GLN A 255 -13.72 -17.84 4.01
CA GLN A 255 -12.66 -18.84 3.89
C GLN A 255 -11.98 -19.21 5.23
N ASN A 256 -12.52 -18.72 6.35
CA ASN A 256 -12.16 -19.10 7.72
C ASN A 256 -10.69 -18.87 8.08
N ASN A 257 -10.03 -17.88 7.45
CA ASN A 257 -8.72 -17.38 7.84
C ASN A 257 -8.65 -15.87 7.69
N ARG A 258 -7.62 -15.26 8.27
CA ARG A 258 -7.42 -13.82 8.34
C ARG A 258 -6.07 -13.42 7.77
N ASN A 259 -5.95 -12.21 7.27
CA ASN A 259 -4.65 -11.62 6.98
C ASN A 259 -4.05 -11.04 8.27
N PRO A 260 -2.98 -11.65 8.83
CA PRO A 260 -2.40 -11.22 10.10
C PRO A 260 -1.75 -9.85 10.03
N PHE A 261 -1.35 -9.38 8.84
CA PHE A 261 -0.71 -8.08 8.64
C PHE A 261 -1.71 -6.92 8.56
N ILE A 262 -3.01 -7.23 8.52
CA ILE A 262 -4.11 -6.29 8.73
C ILE A 262 -4.49 -6.26 10.21
N ASP A 263 -4.62 -7.44 10.85
CA ASP A 263 -5.00 -7.54 12.26
C ASP A 263 -3.91 -7.01 13.21
N ASN A 264 -2.65 -7.25 12.89
CA ASN A 264 -1.47 -6.82 13.65
C ASN A 264 -0.37 -6.35 12.68
N PRO A 265 -0.44 -5.11 12.22
CA PRO A 265 0.50 -4.57 11.23
C PRO A 265 1.96 -4.61 11.69
N ASP A 266 2.21 -4.54 13.00
CA ASP A 266 3.56 -4.62 13.58
C ASP A 266 4.27 -5.95 13.27
N TYR A 267 3.55 -7.01 12.97
CA TYR A 267 4.15 -8.29 12.58
C TYR A 267 5.09 -8.18 11.37
N VAL A 268 4.89 -7.20 10.49
CA VAL A 268 5.83 -6.95 9.39
C VAL A 268 7.21 -6.62 9.94
N CYS A 269 7.30 -5.69 10.88
CA CYS A 269 8.56 -5.29 11.47
C CYS A 269 9.10 -6.29 12.50
N ASP A 270 8.24 -7.07 13.13
CA ASP A 270 8.65 -8.19 13.99
C ASP A 270 9.30 -9.32 13.19
N ILE A 271 8.91 -9.52 11.92
CA ILE A 271 9.48 -10.53 11.02
C ILE A 271 10.74 -10.01 10.32
N TRP A 272 10.76 -8.75 9.87
CA TRP A 272 11.87 -8.12 9.15
C TRP A 272 12.42 -6.87 9.88
N PRO A 273 12.89 -6.98 11.15
CA PRO A 273 13.26 -5.83 11.97
C PRO A 273 14.41 -5.00 11.39
N THR A 274 15.38 -5.64 10.75
CA THR A 274 16.52 -4.94 10.14
C THR A 274 16.10 -4.06 8.98
N GLN A 275 15.22 -4.54 8.10
CA GLN A 275 14.70 -3.78 6.97
C GLN A 275 13.81 -2.63 7.45
N CYS A 276 12.90 -2.89 8.39
CA CYS A 276 12.08 -1.83 8.97
C CYS A 276 12.91 -0.73 9.63
N ALA A 277 13.90 -1.09 10.45
CA ALA A 277 14.77 -0.11 11.10
C ALA A 277 15.52 0.77 10.09
N THR A 278 16.02 0.15 9.00
CA THR A 278 16.73 0.87 7.93
C THR A 278 15.79 1.82 7.18
N LEU A 279 14.59 1.37 6.82
CA LEU A 279 13.63 2.13 6.02
C LEU A 279 12.92 3.21 6.85
N SER A 280 12.53 2.92 8.10
CA SER A 280 11.92 3.90 9.01
C SER A 280 12.86 5.07 9.29
N SER A 281 14.16 4.81 9.44
CA SER A 281 15.14 5.87 9.68
C SER A 281 15.35 6.78 8.47
N GLN A 282 15.14 6.30 7.26
CA GLN A 282 15.31 7.08 6.02
C GLN A 282 14.08 7.93 5.67
N GLU A 283 12.87 7.43 5.85
CA GLU A 283 11.64 8.14 5.42
C GLU A 283 10.96 8.93 6.54
N PHE A 284 10.85 8.39 7.73
CA PHE A 284 10.19 9.08 8.85
C PHE A 284 10.86 10.42 9.19
N ILE A 285 12.17 10.47 9.10
CA ILE A 285 12.98 11.67 9.35
C ILE A 285 12.72 12.76 8.30
N LEU A 286 12.48 12.39 7.04
CA LEU A 286 12.32 13.34 5.93
C LEU A 286 10.86 13.69 5.61
N ASN A 287 9.88 12.85 5.99
CA ASN A 287 8.46 13.17 5.85
C ASN A 287 8.03 14.29 6.79
N ASN A 288 8.65 14.41 7.96
CA ASN A 288 8.39 15.45 8.95
C ASN A 288 9.16 16.78 8.70
N VAL A 289 9.77 16.95 7.52
CA VAL A 289 10.40 18.23 7.18
C VAL A 289 9.35 19.26 6.82
N ALA A 290 9.21 20.28 7.65
CA ALA A 290 8.41 21.45 7.36
C ALA A 290 9.29 22.63 6.91
N VAL A 291 8.82 23.38 5.91
CA VAL A 291 9.46 24.63 5.44
C VAL A 291 8.47 25.77 5.65
N PHE A 292 8.84 26.74 6.47
CA PHE A 292 7.95 27.86 6.83
C PHE A 292 8.70 29.17 7.11
N PRO A 293 8.06 30.32 6.85
CA PRO A 293 6.82 30.45 6.11
C PRO A 293 7.00 30.05 4.64
N ASN A 294 5.95 29.50 4.03
CA ASN A 294 5.90 29.22 2.59
C ASN A 294 4.51 29.64 2.06
N PRO A 295 4.37 30.73 1.30
CA PRO A 295 5.44 31.61 0.78
C PRO A 295 6.24 32.35 1.87
N SER A 296 7.54 32.48 1.65
CA SER A 296 8.41 33.23 2.54
C SER A 296 8.38 34.76 2.22
N LYS A 297 8.69 35.58 3.21
CA LYS A 297 8.88 36.99 3.03
C LYS A 297 10.33 37.34 3.28
N ASN A 298 10.85 38.38 2.57
CA ASN A 298 12.22 38.89 2.73
C ASN A 298 13.34 37.88 2.42
N GLY A 299 13.09 36.85 1.62
CA GLY A 299 14.11 35.87 1.25
C GLY A 299 14.56 34.92 2.36
N GLU A 300 13.77 34.81 3.44
CA GLU A 300 14.09 34.01 4.61
C GLU A 300 13.02 32.96 4.91
N PHE A 301 13.43 31.75 5.25
CA PHE A 301 12.54 30.67 5.76
C PHE A 301 13.30 29.71 6.68
N SER A 302 12.55 28.99 7.46
CA SER A 302 13.05 27.96 8.37
C SER A 302 12.69 26.57 7.86
N ILE A 303 13.57 25.60 8.11
CA ILE A 303 13.37 24.18 7.85
C ILE A 303 13.38 23.50 9.22
N THR A 304 12.27 22.85 9.59
CA THR A 304 12.19 22.03 10.79
C THR A 304 12.23 20.55 10.42
N THR A 305 13.11 19.81 11.08
CA THR A 305 13.24 18.35 10.92
C THR A 305 13.96 17.76 12.13
N THR A 306 13.55 16.59 12.56
CA THR A 306 14.26 15.83 13.61
C THR A 306 15.58 15.21 13.09
N ALA A 307 15.81 15.27 11.76
CA ALA A 307 17.04 14.77 11.15
C ALA A 307 18.19 15.79 11.25
N GLU A 308 19.38 15.28 11.46
CA GLU A 308 20.61 16.05 11.25
C GLU A 308 20.87 16.21 9.74
N LEU A 309 20.68 17.41 9.21
CA LEU A 309 20.97 17.70 7.81
C LEU A 309 22.48 17.80 7.59
N LYS A 310 22.96 17.14 6.56
CA LYS A 310 24.37 17.22 6.10
C LYS A 310 24.55 18.20 4.95
N ASN A 311 23.48 18.41 4.16
CA ASN A 311 23.51 19.37 3.07
C ASN A 311 22.11 19.95 2.80
N ILE A 312 22.06 21.25 2.48
CA ILE A 312 20.88 21.95 1.94
C ILE A 312 21.30 22.52 0.60
N THR A 313 20.71 22.02 -0.50
CA THR A 313 20.98 22.50 -1.85
C THR A 313 19.73 23.15 -2.42
N ILE A 314 19.86 24.36 -2.96
CA ILE A 314 18.75 25.16 -3.46
C ILE A 314 18.91 25.39 -4.95
N TYR A 315 17.90 25.01 -5.70
CA TYR A 315 17.84 25.17 -7.15
C TYR A 315 16.71 26.11 -7.56
N ASN A 316 16.92 26.89 -8.61
CA ASN A 316 15.83 27.65 -9.23
C ASN A 316 14.99 26.72 -10.14
N VAL A 317 13.92 27.27 -10.75
CA VAL A 317 13.01 26.53 -11.65
C VAL A 317 13.69 25.95 -12.89
N ASN A 318 14.84 26.49 -13.28
CA ASN A 318 15.63 26.00 -14.42
C ASN A 318 16.62 24.88 -14.02
N GLY A 319 16.59 24.44 -12.76
CA GLY A 319 17.52 23.42 -12.25
C GLY A 319 18.94 23.97 -11.96
N GLN A 320 19.14 25.27 -12.00
CA GLN A 320 20.45 25.88 -11.70
C GLN A 320 20.64 25.98 -10.19
N LEU A 321 21.83 25.62 -9.71
CA LEU A 321 22.24 25.76 -8.32
C LEU A 321 22.30 27.25 -7.95
N VAL A 322 21.56 27.62 -6.90
CA VAL A 322 21.50 28.99 -6.36
C VAL A 322 22.31 29.10 -5.07
N GLN A 323 22.17 28.13 -4.19
CA GLN A 323 22.87 28.12 -2.90
C GLN A 323 23.11 26.67 -2.44
N GLU A 324 24.24 26.46 -1.79
CA GLU A 324 24.56 25.19 -1.11
C GLU A 324 25.04 25.50 0.31
N ILE A 325 24.48 24.81 1.30
CA ILE A 325 24.87 24.93 2.72
C ILE A 325 25.29 23.54 3.18
N LYS A 326 26.60 23.32 3.35
CA LYS A 326 27.19 22.08 3.82
C LYS A 326 27.26 22.07 5.35
N ASN A 327 26.92 20.94 5.95
CA ASN A 327 26.89 20.73 7.39
C ASN A 327 26.17 21.89 8.11
N PRO A 328 24.91 22.17 7.76
CA PRO A 328 24.19 23.29 8.36
C PRO A 328 24.05 23.08 9.88
N ASN A 329 24.29 24.13 10.65
CA ASN A 329 24.02 24.09 12.08
C ASN A 329 22.56 24.43 12.36
N ALA A 330 21.89 23.62 13.19
CA ALA A 330 20.57 23.97 13.71
C ALA A 330 20.71 25.19 14.65
N ILE A 331 19.82 26.18 14.49
CA ILE A 331 19.79 27.38 15.35
C ILE A 331 19.13 27.05 16.70
N GLU A 332 18.13 26.18 16.65
CA GLU A 332 17.43 25.62 17.80
C GLU A 332 17.29 24.11 17.58
N THR A 333 16.87 23.37 18.57
CA THR A 333 16.61 21.95 18.42
C THR A 333 15.74 21.70 17.20
N SER A 334 16.32 21.08 16.16
CA SER A 334 15.61 20.67 14.94
C SER A 334 15.23 21.78 13.94
N THR A 335 15.80 23.00 14.02
CA THR A 335 15.47 24.11 13.11
C THR A 335 16.71 24.63 12.39
N TYR A 336 16.66 24.72 11.06
CA TYR A 336 17.68 25.29 10.19
C TYR A 336 17.15 26.54 9.49
N LYS A 337 17.96 27.57 9.33
CA LYS A 337 17.55 28.83 8.69
C LYS A 337 18.23 29.00 7.33
N VAL A 338 17.47 29.43 6.33
CA VAL A 338 17.94 29.81 4.99
C VAL A 338 17.60 31.29 4.79
N ASN A 339 18.57 32.03 4.29
CA ASN A 339 18.47 33.49 4.09
C ASN A 339 18.99 33.88 2.70
N ASN A 340 18.73 35.14 2.31
CA ASN A 340 19.32 35.79 1.14
C ASN A 340 18.88 35.20 -0.22
N LEU A 341 17.67 34.69 -0.32
CA LEU A 341 17.10 34.29 -1.60
C LEU A 341 16.30 35.44 -2.22
N ALA A 342 16.47 35.63 -3.53
CA ALA A 342 15.65 36.59 -4.29
C ALA A 342 14.21 36.05 -4.42
N THR A 343 13.26 36.93 -4.79
CA THR A 343 11.89 36.55 -5.12
C THR A 343 11.89 35.47 -6.24
N GLY A 344 11.20 34.36 -6.01
CA GLY A 344 11.16 33.25 -6.98
C GLY A 344 10.63 31.95 -6.42
N PHE A 345 10.59 30.94 -7.31
CA PHE A 345 10.30 29.55 -6.96
C PHE A 345 11.60 28.75 -6.86
N TYR A 346 11.72 27.96 -5.81
CA TYR A 346 12.91 27.18 -5.54
C TYR A 346 12.57 25.74 -5.20
N MET A 347 13.47 24.83 -5.57
CA MET A 347 13.50 23.46 -5.09
C MET A 347 14.62 23.30 -4.08
N LEU A 348 14.29 22.86 -2.88
CA LEU A 348 15.23 22.56 -1.81
C LEU A 348 15.49 21.06 -1.79
N GLN A 349 16.72 20.66 -2.04
CA GLN A 349 17.18 19.31 -1.77
C GLN A 349 17.83 19.29 -0.38
N LEU A 350 17.21 18.58 0.55
CA LEU A 350 17.68 18.41 1.91
C LEU A 350 18.27 17.01 2.05
N GLN A 351 19.53 16.93 2.48
CA GLN A 351 20.27 15.67 2.59
C GLN A 351 20.69 15.40 4.02
N THR A 352 20.46 14.18 4.46
CA THR A 352 21.09 13.55 5.63
C THR A 352 22.26 12.66 5.17
N GLU A 353 22.88 11.92 6.07
CA GLU A 353 23.92 10.96 5.70
C GLU A 353 23.41 9.87 4.74
N ASN A 354 22.14 9.45 4.88
CA ASN A 354 21.60 8.26 4.21
C ASN A 354 20.34 8.53 3.37
N ALA A 355 19.81 9.77 3.32
CA ALA A 355 18.57 10.07 2.63
C ALA A 355 18.53 11.51 2.10
N SER A 356 17.66 11.77 1.11
CA SER A 356 17.38 13.12 0.63
C SER A 356 15.91 13.33 0.33
N VAL A 357 15.42 14.55 0.53
CA VAL A 357 14.06 14.97 0.16
C VAL A 357 14.10 16.29 -0.59
N ILE A 358 13.16 16.46 -1.53
CA ILE A 358 12.96 17.72 -2.23
C ILE A 358 11.68 18.41 -1.71
N LYS A 359 11.82 19.64 -1.25
CA LYS A 359 10.70 20.51 -0.87
C LYS A 359 10.63 21.71 -1.80
N LYS A 360 9.43 22.23 -2.05
CA LYS A 360 9.22 23.44 -2.85
C LYS A 360 9.03 24.64 -1.91
N VAL A 361 9.66 25.75 -2.24
CA VAL A 361 9.47 27.01 -1.52
C VAL A 361 9.23 28.17 -2.49
N ILE A 362 8.36 29.07 -2.07
CA ILE A 362 8.05 30.33 -2.78
C ILE A 362 8.60 31.47 -1.93
N VAL A 363 9.40 32.33 -2.55
CA VAL A 363 9.93 33.55 -1.94
C VAL A 363 9.27 34.75 -2.61
N ASN A 364 8.60 35.58 -1.83
CA ASN A 364 7.94 36.83 -2.26
C ASN A 364 8.80 38.06 -1.97
#